data_cfd6ebec8b3e33fbfa628540b363f82d
#
_entry.id   cfd6ebec8b3e33fbfa628540b363f82d
#
_cell.length_a   1.000
_cell.length_b   1.000
_cell.length_c   1.000
_cell.angle_alpha   90.00
_cell.angle_beta   90.00
_cell.angle_gamma   90.00
#
_symmetry.space_group_name_H-M   'P 1'
#
loop_
_entity.id
_entity.type
_entity.pdbx_description
1 polymer ?
#
loop_
_entity_poly.entity_id
_entity_poly.type
_entity_poly.pdbx_seq_one_letter_code
_entity_poly.pdbx_strand_id
1 'polypeptide(L)'
;MDRGIYRTVSTILTQVIVDPYDEAFYTPTKVLGRYMDVEEASAERKKGNYVVEEPGKGFRRIVAAPNPVSIVEIDAIKALLDADQVVIACGGGGIPVLEQDHRLKGASAVIEKDLTAGKMAEETDADSLIILTSVEKVKINMDRPEEEELREISVDQAKAYMEEGHFGKYNMYPKFRAAVEFLEKREGRSALITSFDKLDEALKG
;
A
#
# COMPACT_ATOMS: atom_id res chain seq x y z
N MET A 1 16.91 -20.95 6.46
CA MET A 1 18.26 -21.58 6.48
C MET A 1 18.33 -22.88 5.72
N ASP A 2 17.23 -23.58 5.51
CA ASP A 2 17.21 -24.90 4.83
C ASP A 2 17.64 -24.90 3.36
N ARG A 3 17.79 -23.74 2.73
CA ARG A 3 18.25 -23.58 1.33
C ARG A 3 19.67 -23.00 1.18
N GLY A 4 20.47 -22.97 2.27
CA GLY A 4 21.85 -22.49 2.25
C GLY A 4 22.01 -20.96 2.15
N ILE A 5 20.94 -20.19 2.35
CA ILE A 5 20.99 -18.74 2.38
C ILE A 5 21.24 -18.28 3.84
N TYR A 6 22.42 -17.71 4.08
CA TYR A 6 22.83 -17.20 5.39
C TYR A 6 22.81 -15.68 5.38
N ARG A 7 21.62 -15.08 5.55
CA ARG A 7 21.46 -13.64 5.69
C ARG A 7 20.73 -13.32 6.98
N THR A 8 21.18 -12.30 7.68
CA THR A 8 20.46 -11.74 8.82
C THR A 8 19.16 -11.12 8.36
N VAL A 9 18.09 -11.37 9.10
CA VAL A 9 16.79 -10.72 8.88
C VAL A 9 16.55 -9.76 10.03
N SER A 10 16.41 -8.48 9.72
CA SER A 10 16.12 -7.41 10.68
C SER A 10 14.73 -6.86 10.49
N THR A 11 14.01 -6.62 11.57
CA THR A 11 12.69 -5.98 11.55
C THR A 11 12.79 -4.58 12.12
N ILE A 12 12.30 -3.59 11.37
CA ILE A 12 12.26 -2.19 11.79
C ILE A 12 10.81 -1.79 12.00
N LEU A 13 10.51 -1.29 13.20
CA LEU A 13 9.28 -0.57 13.46
C LEU A 13 9.33 0.75 12.68
N THR A 14 8.39 0.93 11.76
CA THR A 14 8.49 1.99 10.74
C THR A 14 7.40 3.03 10.94
N GLN A 15 7.82 4.29 11.00
CA GLN A 15 6.97 5.47 10.99
C GLN A 15 6.96 6.08 9.59
N VAL A 16 5.81 6.55 9.15
CA VAL A 16 5.62 7.13 7.81
C VAL A 16 5.01 8.51 7.94
N ILE A 17 5.72 9.52 7.47
CA ILE A 17 5.24 10.90 7.46
C ILE A 17 4.09 11.03 6.47
N VAL A 18 3.03 11.69 6.89
CA VAL A 18 1.89 12.07 6.06
C VAL A 18 1.66 13.58 6.14
N ASP A 19 1.12 14.14 5.06
CA ASP A 19 0.79 15.57 5.02
C ASP A 19 -0.44 15.84 5.90
N PRO A 20 -0.37 16.73 6.90
CA PRO A 20 -1.52 17.12 7.74
C PRO A 20 -2.68 17.74 6.93
N TYR A 21 -2.41 18.22 5.73
CA TYR A 21 -3.38 18.83 4.81
C TYR A 21 -3.87 17.87 3.73
N ASP A 22 -3.48 16.59 3.76
CA ASP A 22 -4.00 15.59 2.81
C ASP A 22 -5.53 15.54 2.89
N GLU A 23 -6.19 15.57 1.73
CA GLU A 23 -7.64 15.56 1.60
C GLU A 23 -8.30 14.38 2.32
N ALA A 24 -7.60 13.27 2.46
CA ALA A 24 -8.07 12.09 3.17
C ALA A 24 -8.45 12.36 4.63
N PHE A 25 -7.86 13.38 5.28
CA PHE A 25 -8.23 13.76 6.65
C PHE A 25 -9.60 14.46 6.71
N TYR A 26 -10.01 15.11 5.63
CA TYR A 26 -11.30 15.78 5.53
C TYR A 26 -12.39 14.84 5.00
N THR A 27 -12.00 13.82 4.23
CA THR A 27 -12.92 12.85 3.62
C THR A 27 -12.45 11.41 3.91
N PRO A 28 -12.56 10.95 5.17
CA PRO A 28 -12.16 9.59 5.54
C PRO A 28 -12.95 8.53 4.77
N THR A 29 -12.27 7.52 4.24
CA THR A 29 -12.89 6.46 3.44
C THR A 29 -12.45 5.05 3.80
N LYS A 30 -11.36 4.92 4.58
CA LYS A 30 -10.79 3.60 4.90
C LYS A 30 -11.56 2.94 6.02
N VAL A 31 -12.22 1.84 5.72
CA VAL A 31 -12.96 1.04 6.67
C VAL A 31 -11.99 0.29 7.58
N LEU A 32 -12.23 0.36 8.90
CA LEU A 32 -11.37 -0.22 9.93
C LEU A 32 -12.18 -0.98 10.97
N GLY A 33 -11.61 -2.07 11.47
CA GLY A 33 -12.14 -2.83 12.60
C GLY A 33 -13.34 -3.72 12.26
N ARG A 34 -13.99 -4.24 13.30
CA ARG A 34 -15.15 -5.11 13.22
C ARG A 34 -16.44 -4.34 12.95
N TYR A 35 -17.49 -5.06 12.62
CA TYR A 35 -18.84 -4.52 12.62
C TYR A 35 -19.30 -4.19 14.05
N MET A 36 -20.02 -3.10 14.18
CA MET A 36 -20.59 -2.57 15.40
C MET A 36 -22.11 -2.52 15.27
N ASP A 37 -22.81 -2.61 16.39
CA ASP A 37 -24.23 -2.30 16.46
C ASP A 37 -24.48 -0.78 16.55
N VAL A 38 -25.76 -0.38 16.64
CA VAL A 38 -26.17 1.02 16.67
C VAL A 38 -25.66 1.74 17.93
N GLU A 39 -25.62 1.06 19.09
CA GLU A 39 -25.21 1.62 20.37
C GLU A 39 -23.69 1.87 20.37
N GLU A 40 -22.91 0.89 19.93
CA GLU A 40 -21.46 1.00 19.76
C GLU A 40 -21.10 2.09 18.75
N ALA A 41 -21.79 2.16 17.60
CA ALA A 41 -21.61 3.21 16.60
C ALA A 41 -21.89 4.61 17.15
N SER A 42 -22.95 4.75 17.96
CA SER A 42 -23.28 6.02 18.64
C SER A 42 -22.18 6.42 19.63
N ALA A 43 -21.65 5.45 20.39
CA ALA A 43 -20.56 5.70 21.32
C ALA A 43 -19.28 6.15 20.59
N GLU A 44 -18.93 5.55 19.46
CA GLU A 44 -17.79 5.95 18.65
C GLU A 44 -17.96 7.36 18.05
N ARG A 45 -19.15 7.70 17.56
CA ARG A 45 -19.45 9.06 17.07
C ARG A 45 -19.30 10.11 18.17
N LYS A 46 -19.74 9.81 19.40
CA LYS A 46 -19.57 10.72 20.57
C LYS A 46 -18.09 10.95 20.93
N LYS A 47 -17.21 10.01 20.63
CA LYS A 47 -15.74 10.16 20.76
C LYS A 47 -15.11 10.98 19.62
N GLY A 48 -15.89 11.41 18.62
CA GLY A 48 -15.41 12.11 17.43
C GLY A 48 -14.92 11.18 16.30
N ASN A 49 -15.16 9.89 16.39
CA ASN A 49 -14.80 8.95 15.33
C ASN A 49 -15.84 8.96 14.19
N TYR A 50 -15.36 8.83 12.96
CA TYR A 50 -16.22 8.64 11.79
C TYR A 50 -16.72 7.19 11.73
N VAL A 51 -18.00 7.03 11.42
CA VAL A 51 -18.65 5.72 11.34
C VAL A 51 -19.57 5.68 10.11
N VAL A 52 -19.46 4.66 9.31
CA VAL A 52 -20.31 4.38 8.14
C VAL A 52 -21.22 3.19 8.43
N GLU A 53 -22.42 3.22 7.90
CA GLU A 53 -23.35 2.09 7.90
C GLU A 53 -23.14 1.25 6.63
N GLU A 54 -23.03 -0.05 6.80
CA GLU A 54 -23.09 -1.02 5.70
C GLU A 54 -24.45 -1.75 5.81
N PRO A 55 -25.37 -1.52 4.85
CA PRO A 55 -26.72 -2.10 4.91
C PRO A 55 -26.70 -3.61 5.10
N GLY A 56 -27.45 -4.10 6.08
CA GLY A 56 -27.56 -5.52 6.41
C GLY A 56 -26.37 -6.12 7.19
N LYS A 57 -25.32 -5.34 7.49
CA LYS A 57 -24.13 -5.81 8.22
C LYS A 57 -23.86 -5.04 9.51
N GLY A 58 -24.36 -3.80 9.62
CA GLY A 58 -24.13 -2.93 10.76
C GLY A 58 -23.19 -1.75 10.45
N PHE A 59 -22.47 -1.29 11.45
CA PHE A 59 -21.65 -0.09 11.36
C PHE A 59 -20.17 -0.43 11.43
N ARG A 60 -19.35 0.34 10.72
CA ARG A 60 -17.90 0.26 10.81
C ARG A 60 -17.26 1.63 10.97
N ARG A 61 -16.16 1.66 11.71
CA ARG A 61 -15.34 2.86 11.80
C ARG A 61 -14.64 3.11 10.46
N ILE A 62 -14.55 4.38 10.07
CA ILE A 62 -13.73 4.81 8.95
C ILE A 62 -12.67 5.80 9.43
N VAL A 63 -11.52 5.75 8.79
CA VAL A 63 -10.38 6.63 9.08
C VAL A 63 -9.81 7.23 7.80
N ALA A 64 -9.01 8.26 7.95
CA ALA A 64 -8.24 8.83 6.85
C ALA A 64 -7.27 7.79 6.27
N ALA A 65 -7.05 7.87 4.96
CA ALA A 65 -6.03 7.08 4.27
C ALA A 65 -5.12 8.02 3.44
N PRO A 66 -4.29 8.84 4.12
CA PRO A 66 -3.43 9.81 3.45
C PRO A 66 -2.31 9.11 2.67
N ASN A 67 -1.70 9.86 1.75
CA ASN A 67 -0.55 9.39 0.98
C ASN A 67 0.71 9.39 1.85
N PRO A 68 1.61 8.39 1.69
CA PRO A 68 2.92 8.41 2.32
C PRO A 68 3.79 9.51 1.70
N VAL A 69 4.39 10.34 2.53
CA VAL A 69 5.32 11.40 2.10
C VAL A 69 6.75 10.87 2.14
N SER A 70 7.18 10.35 3.29
CA SER A 70 8.51 9.78 3.49
C SER A 70 8.53 8.78 4.65
N ILE A 71 9.57 7.95 4.69
CA ILE A 71 9.78 6.95 5.74
C ILE A 71 10.81 7.50 6.72
N VAL A 72 10.46 7.57 8.01
CA VAL A 72 11.32 8.17 9.04
C VAL A 72 12.62 7.37 9.20
N GLU A 73 12.55 6.05 9.23
CA GLU A 73 13.68 5.14 9.46
C GLU A 73 14.42 4.76 8.17
N ILE A 74 14.27 5.51 7.08
CA ILE A 74 14.83 5.14 5.77
C ILE A 74 16.36 4.97 5.78
N ASP A 75 17.07 5.82 6.51
CA ASP A 75 18.54 5.73 6.60
C ASP A 75 18.98 4.45 7.33
N ALA A 76 18.25 4.04 8.36
CA ALA A 76 18.50 2.77 9.06
C ALA A 76 18.21 1.57 8.15
N ILE A 77 17.13 1.63 7.36
CA ILE A 77 16.78 0.61 6.37
C ILE A 77 17.91 0.47 5.35
N LYS A 78 18.38 1.58 4.76
CA LYS A 78 19.50 1.60 3.79
C LYS A 78 20.77 1.00 4.39
N ALA A 79 21.14 1.41 5.60
CA ALA A 79 22.35 0.90 6.26
C ALA A 79 22.30 -0.62 6.48
N LEU A 80 21.13 -1.19 6.78
CA LEU A 80 20.97 -2.64 6.89
C LEU A 80 21.01 -3.35 5.53
N LEU A 81 20.44 -2.75 4.49
CA LEU A 81 20.52 -3.26 3.12
C LEU A 81 21.96 -3.26 2.62
N ASP A 82 22.73 -2.19 2.87
CA ASP A 82 24.15 -2.06 2.53
C ASP A 82 25.00 -3.10 3.27
N ALA A 83 24.56 -3.51 4.47
CA ALA A 83 25.15 -4.60 5.22
C ALA A 83 24.67 -6.01 4.80
N ASP A 84 24.07 -6.14 3.61
CA ASP A 84 23.57 -7.38 3.00
C ASP A 84 22.51 -8.11 3.86
N GLN A 85 21.71 -7.38 4.62
CA GLN A 85 20.62 -7.94 5.43
C GLN A 85 19.29 -7.94 4.66
N VAL A 86 18.41 -8.86 5.03
CA VAL A 86 16.99 -8.81 4.64
C VAL A 86 16.25 -7.93 5.65
N VAL A 87 15.59 -6.88 5.18
CA VAL A 87 14.88 -5.93 6.05
C VAL A 87 13.37 -6.10 5.93
N ILE A 88 12.70 -6.28 7.05
CA ILE A 88 11.24 -6.26 7.16
C ILE A 88 10.85 -4.89 7.73
N ALA A 89 10.17 -4.08 6.93
CA ALA A 89 9.76 -2.72 7.30
C ALA A 89 8.36 -2.40 6.79
N CYS A 90 7.77 -1.30 7.26
CA CYS A 90 6.50 -0.76 6.82
C CYS A 90 5.30 -1.74 6.92
N GLY A 91 5.33 -2.68 7.85
CA GLY A 91 4.24 -3.65 8.06
C GLY A 91 2.88 -2.95 8.21
N GLY A 92 1.88 -3.40 7.41
CA GLY A 92 0.54 -2.80 7.40
C GLY A 92 0.44 -1.40 6.78
N GLY A 93 1.53 -0.86 6.22
CA GLY A 93 1.63 0.51 5.69
C GLY A 93 2.46 1.46 6.58
N GLY A 94 2.99 0.97 7.70
CA GLY A 94 3.71 1.76 8.68
C GLY A 94 2.80 2.54 9.64
N ILE A 95 3.41 3.22 10.61
CA ILE A 95 2.72 4.05 11.60
C ILE A 95 2.63 5.47 11.05
N PRO A 96 1.42 5.99 10.72
CA PRO A 96 1.28 7.34 10.20
C PRO A 96 1.62 8.38 11.27
N VAL A 97 2.50 9.30 10.92
CA VAL A 97 2.93 10.40 11.80
C VAL A 97 2.87 11.75 11.07
N LEU A 98 2.57 12.79 11.82
CA LEU A 98 2.67 14.19 11.41
C LEU A 98 3.97 14.77 11.96
N GLU A 99 4.70 15.49 11.13
CA GLU A 99 5.85 16.27 11.59
C GLU A 99 5.38 17.68 11.94
N GLN A 100 5.58 18.08 13.20
CA GLN A 100 5.25 19.40 13.71
C GLN A 100 6.38 19.87 14.64
N ASP A 101 6.96 21.03 14.36
CA ASP A 101 8.02 21.65 15.19
C ASP A 101 9.17 20.67 15.54
N HIS A 102 9.64 19.92 14.56
CA HIS A 102 10.67 18.87 14.69
C HIS A 102 10.28 17.72 15.64
N ARG A 103 8.99 17.50 15.84
CA ARG A 103 8.46 16.38 16.61
C ARG A 103 7.52 15.54 15.75
N LEU A 104 7.54 14.24 16.01
CA LEU A 104 6.61 13.31 15.39
C LEU A 104 5.40 13.09 16.31
N LYS A 105 4.21 13.23 15.75
CA LYS A 105 2.94 12.99 16.43
C LYS A 105 2.14 11.98 15.63
N GLY A 106 1.63 10.93 16.30
CA GLY A 106 0.79 9.93 15.64
C GLY A 106 -0.45 10.57 14.98
N ALA A 107 -0.73 10.17 13.75
CA ALA A 107 -1.92 10.57 13.01
C ALA A 107 -3.05 9.54 13.20
N SER A 108 -4.30 10.01 13.29
CA SER A 108 -5.47 9.13 13.30
C SER A 108 -5.81 8.70 11.87
N ALA A 109 -4.99 7.84 11.30
CA ALA A 109 -5.03 7.44 9.91
C ALA A 109 -4.53 6.00 9.72
N VAL A 110 -4.71 5.45 8.52
CA VAL A 110 -4.08 4.21 8.04
C VAL A 110 -3.55 4.47 6.64
N ILE A 111 -2.30 4.14 6.39
CA ILE A 111 -1.70 4.31 5.07
C ILE A 111 -1.92 3.04 4.27
N GLU A 112 -2.21 3.17 2.97
CA GLU A 112 -2.28 2.03 2.07
C GLU A 112 -0.90 1.38 1.92
N LYS A 113 -0.80 0.11 2.34
CA LYS A 113 0.46 -0.65 2.35
C LYS A 113 1.16 -0.70 0.99
N ASP A 114 0.39 -0.75 -0.09
CA ASP A 114 0.92 -0.80 -1.46
C ASP A 114 1.63 0.52 -1.81
N LEU A 115 1.05 1.67 -1.41
CA LEU A 115 1.66 2.98 -1.61
C LEU A 115 2.93 3.16 -0.76
N THR A 116 2.90 2.69 0.50
CA THR A 116 4.11 2.73 1.35
C THR A 116 5.21 1.82 0.80
N ALA A 117 4.86 0.64 0.24
CA ALA A 117 5.84 -0.24 -0.39
C ALA A 117 6.48 0.44 -1.62
N GLY A 118 5.69 1.11 -2.46
CA GLY A 118 6.19 1.92 -3.57
C GLY A 118 7.12 3.05 -3.10
N LYS A 119 6.73 3.77 -2.03
CA LYS A 119 7.54 4.83 -1.44
C LYS A 119 8.86 4.28 -0.86
N MET A 120 8.83 3.15 -0.16
CA MET A 120 10.04 2.51 0.34
C MET A 120 10.97 2.06 -0.80
N ALA A 121 10.40 1.48 -1.86
CA ALA A 121 11.18 1.09 -3.04
C ALA A 121 11.81 2.30 -3.75
N GLU A 122 11.08 3.42 -3.82
CA GLU A 122 11.61 4.69 -4.33
C GLU A 122 12.77 5.20 -3.47
N GLU A 123 12.58 5.32 -2.16
CA GLU A 123 13.56 5.89 -1.24
C GLU A 123 14.79 5.00 -1.03
N THR A 124 14.67 3.68 -1.16
CA THR A 124 15.82 2.74 -1.16
C THR A 124 16.49 2.61 -2.51
N ASP A 125 16.01 3.31 -3.54
CA ASP A 125 16.46 3.21 -4.92
C ASP A 125 16.43 1.77 -5.48
N ALA A 126 15.39 1.03 -5.16
CA ALA A 126 15.22 -0.34 -5.62
C ALA A 126 15.08 -0.42 -7.16
N ASP A 127 15.54 -1.52 -7.75
CA ASP A 127 15.40 -1.78 -9.18
C ASP A 127 14.04 -2.40 -9.53
N SER A 128 13.44 -3.10 -8.57
CA SER A 128 12.18 -3.82 -8.80
C SER A 128 11.23 -3.70 -7.61
N LEU A 129 9.95 -3.55 -7.91
CA LEU A 129 8.86 -3.60 -6.94
C LEU A 129 7.98 -4.82 -7.22
N ILE A 130 7.90 -5.76 -6.27
CA ILE A 130 7.07 -6.94 -6.39
C ILE A 130 5.90 -6.83 -5.41
N ILE A 131 4.67 -6.85 -5.92
CA ILE A 131 3.44 -6.80 -5.14
C ILE A 131 2.74 -8.15 -5.25
N LEU A 132 2.63 -8.86 -4.13
CA LEU A 132 1.92 -10.13 -4.06
C LEU A 132 0.45 -9.92 -3.72
N THR A 133 -0.43 -10.60 -4.46
CA THR A 133 -1.88 -10.51 -4.31
C THR A 133 -2.52 -11.91 -4.41
N SER A 134 -3.82 -11.98 -4.23
CA SER A 134 -4.57 -13.26 -4.33
C SER A 134 -4.89 -13.69 -5.76
N VAL A 135 -4.66 -12.83 -6.75
CA VAL A 135 -4.92 -13.14 -8.15
C VAL A 135 -3.60 -13.39 -8.89
N GLU A 136 -3.59 -14.42 -9.73
CA GLU A 136 -2.40 -14.80 -10.52
C GLU A 136 -2.09 -13.75 -11.59
N LYS A 137 -3.12 -13.30 -12.30
CA LYS A 137 -3.03 -12.29 -13.35
C LYS A 137 -4.08 -11.22 -13.16
N VAL A 138 -3.70 -10.01 -13.46
CA VAL A 138 -4.64 -8.89 -13.48
C VAL A 138 -5.47 -8.96 -14.76
N LYS A 139 -6.74 -8.62 -14.64
CA LYS A 139 -7.68 -8.58 -15.76
C LYS A 139 -8.29 -7.20 -15.91
N ILE A 140 -8.57 -6.83 -17.15
CA ILE A 140 -9.41 -5.70 -17.49
C ILE A 140 -10.75 -6.19 -18.05
N ASN A 141 -11.75 -5.33 -18.12
CA ASN A 141 -13.12 -5.65 -18.59
C ASN A 141 -13.73 -6.86 -17.85
N MET A 142 -13.47 -6.99 -16.55
CA MET A 142 -13.97 -8.11 -15.75
C MET A 142 -15.47 -8.31 -15.94
N ASP A 143 -15.88 -9.59 -16.04
CA ASP A 143 -17.28 -10.03 -16.24
C ASP A 143 -17.92 -9.51 -17.55
N ARG A 144 -17.12 -9.15 -18.56
CA ARG A 144 -17.57 -8.74 -19.90
C ARG A 144 -17.01 -9.68 -20.97
N PRO A 145 -17.63 -9.71 -22.18
CA PRO A 145 -17.13 -10.52 -23.30
C PRO A 145 -15.69 -10.19 -23.71
N GLU A 146 -15.26 -8.94 -23.46
CA GLU A 146 -13.93 -8.41 -23.78
C GLU A 146 -12.94 -8.55 -22.60
N GLU A 147 -13.21 -9.47 -21.64
CA GLU A 147 -12.28 -9.73 -20.54
C GLU A 147 -10.92 -10.17 -21.08
N GLU A 148 -9.87 -9.51 -20.63
CA GLU A 148 -8.49 -9.76 -21.05
C GLU A 148 -7.55 -9.86 -19.86
N GLU A 149 -6.64 -10.83 -19.89
CA GLU A 149 -5.56 -10.97 -18.90
C GLU A 149 -4.35 -10.12 -19.30
N LEU A 150 -3.92 -9.24 -18.40
CA LEU A 150 -2.72 -8.44 -18.60
C LEU A 150 -1.48 -9.27 -18.25
N ARG A 151 -0.50 -9.31 -19.17
CA ARG A 151 0.80 -9.94 -18.93
C ARG A 151 1.89 -8.91 -18.76
N GLU A 152 2.07 -8.08 -19.77
CA GLU A 152 3.07 -7.02 -19.80
C GLU A 152 2.41 -5.78 -20.40
N ILE A 153 2.51 -4.66 -19.68
CA ILE A 153 1.95 -3.39 -20.13
C ILE A 153 2.92 -2.25 -19.84
N SER A 154 2.84 -1.21 -20.64
CA SER A 154 3.58 0.02 -20.40
C SER A 154 2.95 0.85 -19.27
N VAL A 155 3.72 1.80 -18.73
CA VAL A 155 3.22 2.77 -17.75
C VAL A 155 2.03 3.56 -18.31
N ASP A 156 2.09 3.97 -19.58
CA ASP A 156 1.00 4.72 -20.23
C ASP A 156 -0.27 3.89 -20.35
N GLN A 157 -0.15 2.61 -20.71
CA GLN A 157 -1.31 1.69 -20.70
C GLN A 157 -1.88 1.51 -19.30
N ALA A 158 -1.02 1.33 -18.29
CA ALA A 158 -1.47 1.21 -16.91
C ALA A 158 -2.26 2.45 -16.45
N LYS A 159 -1.79 3.65 -16.79
CA LYS A 159 -2.48 4.90 -16.50
C LYS A 159 -3.83 4.99 -17.21
N ALA A 160 -3.90 4.66 -18.51
CA ALA A 160 -5.14 4.65 -19.27
C ALA A 160 -6.16 3.72 -18.61
N TYR A 161 -5.79 2.50 -18.26
CA TYR A 161 -6.69 1.55 -17.60
C TYR A 161 -7.12 1.99 -16.17
N MET A 162 -6.26 2.73 -15.48
CA MET A 162 -6.62 3.34 -14.19
C MET A 162 -7.67 4.44 -14.36
N GLU A 163 -7.51 5.31 -15.36
CA GLU A 163 -8.45 6.40 -15.70
C GLU A 163 -9.79 5.87 -16.21
N GLU A 164 -9.79 4.81 -17.00
CA GLU A 164 -10.97 4.11 -17.49
C GLU A 164 -11.70 3.32 -16.39
N GLY A 165 -11.10 3.18 -15.19
CA GLY A 165 -11.73 2.55 -14.04
C GLY A 165 -11.77 1.03 -14.08
N HIS A 166 -10.84 0.38 -14.80
CA HIS A 166 -10.77 -1.08 -14.88
C HIS A 166 -10.38 -1.73 -13.55
N PHE A 167 -9.76 -1.00 -12.62
CA PHE A 167 -9.24 -1.53 -11.36
C PHE A 167 -10.10 -1.14 -10.17
N GLY A 168 -10.48 -2.13 -9.36
CA GLY A 168 -11.25 -1.89 -8.13
C GLY A 168 -10.53 -0.94 -7.18
N LYS A 169 -11.23 0.15 -6.79
CA LYS A 169 -10.72 1.29 -6.02
C LYS A 169 -9.95 0.92 -4.75
N TYR A 170 -10.37 -0.14 -4.05
CA TYR A 170 -9.82 -0.51 -2.74
C TYR A 170 -8.93 -1.76 -2.78
N ASN A 171 -8.71 -2.34 -3.96
CA ASN A 171 -7.97 -3.59 -4.12
C ASN A 171 -6.84 -3.46 -5.14
N MET A 172 -7.17 -3.42 -6.43
CA MET A 172 -6.17 -3.44 -7.49
C MET A 172 -5.60 -2.05 -7.81
N TYR A 173 -6.45 -1.01 -7.77
CA TYR A 173 -6.05 0.36 -8.07
C TYR A 173 -4.85 0.85 -7.23
N PRO A 174 -4.77 0.67 -5.88
CA PRO A 174 -3.61 1.08 -5.10
C PRO A 174 -2.30 0.39 -5.52
N LYS A 175 -2.38 -0.87 -5.99
CA LYS A 175 -1.22 -1.63 -6.47
C LYS A 175 -0.66 -1.06 -7.78
N PHE A 176 -1.56 -0.78 -8.73
CA PHE A 176 -1.18 -0.14 -9.99
C PHE A 176 -0.63 1.26 -9.76
N ARG A 177 -1.28 2.04 -8.91
CA ARG A 177 -0.80 3.38 -8.55
C ARG A 177 0.61 3.33 -7.96
N ALA A 178 0.86 2.46 -6.99
CA ALA A 178 2.18 2.28 -6.38
C ALA A 178 3.24 1.87 -7.42
N ALA A 179 2.89 0.93 -8.32
CA ALA A 179 3.79 0.49 -9.39
C ALA A 179 4.11 1.62 -10.37
N VAL A 180 3.09 2.35 -10.85
CA VAL A 180 3.27 3.47 -11.78
C VAL A 180 4.11 4.57 -11.16
N GLU A 181 3.77 5.04 -9.94
CA GLU A 181 4.53 6.07 -9.25
C GLU A 181 6.00 5.68 -9.03
N PHE A 182 6.27 4.40 -8.72
CA PHE A 182 7.64 3.88 -8.57
C PHE A 182 8.41 3.86 -9.91
N LEU A 183 7.77 3.40 -10.99
CA LEU A 183 8.40 3.28 -12.31
C LEU A 183 8.74 4.65 -12.91
N GLU A 184 7.91 5.66 -12.70
CA GLU A 184 8.12 7.02 -13.22
C GLU A 184 9.30 7.75 -12.59
N LYS A 185 9.80 7.31 -11.43
CA LYS A 185 10.89 7.99 -10.73
C LYS A 185 12.27 7.73 -11.33
N ARG A 186 12.46 6.63 -12.02
CA ARG A 186 13.76 6.27 -12.63
C ARG A 186 13.56 5.27 -13.76
N GLU A 187 14.20 5.50 -14.88
CA GLU A 187 14.27 4.54 -15.99
C GLU A 187 14.97 3.23 -15.59
N GLY A 188 14.61 2.14 -16.26
CA GLY A 188 15.18 0.81 -16.03
C GLY A 188 14.61 0.05 -14.84
N ARG A 189 13.64 0.62 -14.11
CA ARG A 189 12.91 -0.08 -13.06
C ARG A 189 11.86 -1.03 -13.63
N SER A 190 11.51 -2.04 -12.83
CA SER A 190 10.42 -2.98 -13.14
C SER A 190 9.43 -3.08 -12.00
N ALA A 191 8.18 -3.40 -12.30
CA ALA A 191 7.17 -3.72 -11.30
C ALA A 191 6.43 -4.99 -11.70
N LEU A 192 6.17 -5.88 -10.73
CA LEU A 192 5.48 -7.14 -10.91
C LEU A 192 4.32 -7.23 -9.93
N ILE A 193 3.13 -7.54 -10.45
CA ILE A 193 1.94 -7.82 -9.63
C ILE A 193 1.51 -9.26 -9.95
N THR A 194 1.62 -10.17 -8.97
CA THR A 194 1.32 -11.60 -9.17
C THR A 194 0.84 -12.25 -7.88
N SER A 195 0.42 -13.52 -7.95
CA SER A 195 0.10 -14.31 -6.76
C SER A 195 1.36 -14.91 -6.13
N PHE A 196 1.25 -15.26 -4.85
CA PHE A 196 2.34 -15.92 -4.13
C PHE A 196 2.75 -17.24 -4.80
N ASP A 197 1.78 -18.03 -5.27
CA ASP A 197 2.03 -19.34 -5.88
C ASP A 197 2.70 -19.25 -7.26
N LYS A 198 2.60 -18.09 -7.92
CA LYS A 198 3.17 -17.85 -9.26
C LYS A 198 4.45 -17.01 -9.24
N LEU A 199 4.92 -16.59 -8.09
CA LEU A 199 6.10 -15.73 -7.96
C LEU A 199 7.33 -16.34 -8.63
N ASP A 200 7.64 -17.61 -8.37
CA ASP A 200 8.82 -18.30 -8.93
C ASP A 200 8.76 -18.40 -10.46
N GLU A 201 7.57 -18.57 -11.02
CA GLU A 201 7.32 -18.63 -12.47
C GLU A 201 7.46 -17.23 -13.08
N ALA A 202 6.83 -16.25 -12.48
CA ALA A 202 6.84 -14.87 -12.95
C ALA A 202 8.23 -14.21 -12.91
N LEU A 203 9.13 -14.66 -12.02
CA LEU A 203 10.52 -14.18 -11.96
C LEU A 203 11.44 -14.82 -13.00
N LYS A 204 11.01 -15.91 -13.63
CA LYS A 204 11.80 -16.61 -14.66
C LYS A 204 11.45 -16.16 -16.08
N GLY A 205 10.37 -15.45 -16.28
CA GLY A 205 9.87 -14.97 -17.57
C GLY A 205 8.94 -15.96 -18.25
#